data_bc8442fe4b703fe259aac74c0a8698d5
#
_entry.id   bc8442fe4b703fe259aac74c0a8698d5
#
_cell.length_a   1.000
_cell.length_b   1.000
_cell.length_c   1.000
_cell.angle_alpha   90.00
_cell.angle_beta   90.00
_cell.angle_gamma   90.00
#
_symmetry.space_group_name_H-M   'P 1'
#
loop_
_entity.id
_entity.type
_entity.pdbx_description
1 polymer ?
#
loop_
_entity_poly.entity_id
_entity_poly.type
_entity_poly.pdbx_seq_one_letter_code
_entity_poly.pdbx_strand_id
1 'polypeptide(L)'
;VGDKVSSGDDAEIRAGNSLPIKLIPDGTQVHNIELRRGKGGQMARSAGASAQLMAKEGSYATLKLSSGEVRLVEINCRATIGVVGNSEHSNISFGKAGRTRWIGRRPRVRAVAMNPVDHPMGGGEGKSSGGRHPCSPWGQPAKGYKTRSPRKSSNKFILSRPKKRR
;
A
#
# COMPACT_ATOMS: atom_id res chain seq x y z
N VAL A 1 -16.39 -0.65 21.10
CA VAL A 1 -17.77 -0.75 20.58
C VAL A 1 -18.62 0.28 21.32
N GLY A 2 -19.45 1.07 20.56
CA GLY A 2 -20.30 2.11 21.13
C GLY A 2 -19.73 3.52 21.09
N ASP A 3 -18.46 3.73 20.76
CA ASP A 3 -17.89 5.06 20.60
C ASP A 3 -18.44 5.75 19.35
N LYS A 4 -18.73 7.04 19.48
CA LYS A 4 -19.17 7.88 18.37
C LYS A 4 -17.96 8.43 17.61
N VAL A 5 -18.02 8.38 16.28
CA VAL A 5 -17.05 8.98 15.38
C VAL A 5 -17.72 10.05 14.53
N SER A 6 -17.03 11.11 14.24
CA SER A 6 -17.51 12.23 13.43
C SER A 6 -16.63 12.45 12.20
N SER A 7 -17.25 12.97 11.14
CA SER A 7 -16.57 13.33 9.90
C SER A 7 -17.06 14.69 9.45
N GLY A 8 -16.19 15.66 9.36
CA GLY A 8 -16.53 17.02 8.98
C GLY A 8 -15.38 17.98 9.26
N ASP A 9 -15.60 19.25 8.94
CA ASP A 9 -14.62 20.29 9.22
C ASP A 9 -14.64 20.65 10.73
N ASP A 10 -15.79 20.46 11.39
CA ASP A 10 -15.99 20.74 12.83
C ASP A 10 -15.75 19.49 13.71
N ALA A 11 -15.22 18.41 13.16
CA ALA A 11 -14.94 17.21 13.93
C ALA A 11 -13.77 17.46 14.90
N GLU A 12 -13.87 16.92 16.11
CA GLU A 12 -12.80 16.98 17.10
C GLU A 12 -11.55 16.22 16.62
N ILE A 13 -10.37 16.68 17.07
CA ILE A 13 -9.08 16.02 16.81
C ILE A 13 -8.94 14.79 17.72
N ARG A 14 -9.72 13.75 17.42
CA ARG A 14 -9.77 12.50 18.18
C ARG A 14 -9.54 11.31 17.25
N ALA A 15 -8.90 10.26 17.77
CA ALA A 15 -8.69 9.02 17.01
C ALA A 15 -10.03 8.45 16.49
N GLY A 16 -10.10 8.12 15.22
CA GLY A 16 -11.30 7.63 14.52
C GLY A 16 -12.06 8.73 13.77
N ASN A 17 -11.87 10.00 14.11
CA ASN A 17 -12.54 11.10 13.42
C ASN A 17 -11.84 11.45 12.10
N SER A 18 -12.63 11.87 11.10
CA SER A 18 -12.14 12.23 9.76
C SER A 18 -12.28 13.71 9.51
N LEU A 19 -11.12 14.36 9.24
CA LEU A 19 -11.02 15.79 9.01
C LEU A 19 -10.25 16.09 7.72
N PRO A 20 -10.39 17.31 7.14
CA PRO A 20 -9.43 17.82 6.18
C PRO A 20 -8.03 17.91 6.79
N ILE A 21 -7.02 17.55 6.02
CA ILE A 21 -5.61 17.52 6.51
C ILE A 21 -5.17 18.89 7.03
N LYS A 22 -5.71 19.99 6.48
CA LYS A 22 -5.42 21.35 6.93
C LYS A 22 -5.67 21.58 8.44
N LEU A 23 -6.65 20.86 9.02
CA LEU A 23 -7.06 20.99 10.42
C LEU A 23 -6.33 20.02 11.36
N ILE A 24 -5.65 19.00 10.84
CA ILE A 24 -4.95 17.99 11.63
C ILE A 24 -3.58 18.54 12.05
N PRO A 25 -3.17 18.50 13.32
CA PRO A 25 -1.84 18.93 13.74
C PRO A 25 -0.70 18.15 13.08
N ASP A 26 0.42 18.84 12.86
CA ASP A 26 1.64 18.19 12.35
C ASP A 26 2.17 17.17 13.38
N GLY A 27 2.81 16.12 12.91
CA GLY A 27 3.26 15.00 13.73
C GLY A 27 2.20 13.91 13.95
N THR A 28 0.91 14.20 13.70
CA THR A 28 -0.18 13.25 13.93
C THR A 28 -0.12 12.05 12.98
N GLN A 29 -0.44 10.86 13.51
CA GLN A 29 -0.65 9.68 12.68
C GLN A 29 -2.06 9.70 12.09
N VAL A 30 -2.14 9.43 10.79
CA VAL A 30 -3.38 9.45 10.02
C VAL A 30 -3.49 8.21 9.13
N HIS A 31 -4.70 7.81 8.81
CA HIS A 31 -5.00 6.71 7.90
C HIS A 31 -6.19 7.05 7.00
N ASN A 32 -6.56 6.14 6.10
CA ASN A 32 -7.68 6.32 5.16
C ASN A 32 -7.62 7.65 4.40
N ILE A 33 -6.46 7.98 3.85
CA ILE A 33 -6.13 9.28 3.28
C ILE A 33 -6.66 9.38 1.85
N GLU A 34 -7.33 10.48 1.53
CA GLU A 34 -7.72 10.81 0.17
C GLU A 34 -6.52 11.30 -0.65
N LEU A 35 -6.54 11.00 -1.96
CA LEU A 35 -5.59 11.56 -2.94
C LEU A 35 -6.18 12.70 -3.76
N ARG A 36 -7.49 12.80 -3.80
CA ARG A 36 -8.25 13.89 -4.41
C ARG A 36 -9.47 14.14 -3.52
N ARG A 37 -9.80 15.40 -3.33
CA ARG A 37 -10.96 15.83 -2.54
C ARG A 37 -12.24 15.13 -3.01
N GLY A 38 -12.98 14.54 -2.06
CA GLY A 38 -14.28 13.90 -2.31
C GLY A 38 -14.23 12.53 -2.99
N LYS A 39 -13.03 12.01 -3.33
CA LYS A 39 -12.90 10.68 -3.95
C LYS A 39 -12.96 9.53 -2.96
N GLY A 40 -12.87 9.81 -1.67
CA GLY A 40 -12.75 8.81 -0.60
C GLY A 40 -11.32 8.35 -0.37
N GLY A 41 -11.09 7.72 0.77
CA GLY A 41 -9.76 7.28 1.20
C GLY A 41 -9.18 6.20 0.30
N GLN A 42 -7.93 6.37 -0.10
CA GLN A 42 -7.21 5.48 -1.01
C GLN A 42 -5.88 4.97 -0.44
N MET A 43 -5.29 5.67 0.55
CA MET A 43 -4.00 5.33 1.13
C MET A 43 -4.11 4.98 2.61
N ALA A 44 -3.16 4.19 3.13
CA ALA A 44 -3.08 3.75 4.51
C ALA A 44 -4.41 3.14 5.01
N ARG A 45 -4.92 2.11 4.32
CA ARG A 45 -6.20 1.45 4.59
C ARG A 45 -6.08 0.03 5.11
N SER A 46 -4.94 -0.62 4.89
CA SER A 46 -4.71 -1.99 5.33
C SER A 46 -4.60 -2.07 6.84
N ALA A 47 -4.85 -3.25 7.41
CA ALA A 47 -4.70 -3.52 8.83
C ALA A 47 -3.33 -3.05 9.36
N GLY A 48 -3.34 -2.31 10.46
CA GLY A 48 -2.14 -1.73 11.07
C GLY A 48 -1.49 -0.58 10.28
N ALA A 49 -2.05 -0.16 9.14
CA ALA A 49 -1.46 0.90 8.33
C ALA A 49 -1.71 2.29 8.92
N SER A 50 -0.69 3.14 8.82
CA SER A 50 -0.78 4.57 9.12
C SER A 50 0.22 5.35 8.25
N ALA A 51 0.06 6.65 8.22
CA ALA A 51 1.02 7.61 7.69
C ALA A 51 1.21 8.73 8.71
N GLN A 52 2.37 9.35 8.77
CA GLN A 52 2.63 10.48 9.64
C GLN A 52 2.54 11.77 8.83
N LEU A 53 1.76 12.72 9.32
CA LEU A 53 1.73 14.09 8.80
C LEU A 53 3.00 14.81 9.28
N MET A 54 3.88 15.19 8.36
CA MET A 54 5.18 15.79 8.68
C MET A 54 5.10 17.32 8.75
N ALA A 55 4.52 17.92 7.74
CA ALA A 55 4.41 19.38 7.60
C ALA A 55 3.28 19.74 6.63
N LYS A 56 2.85 20.97 6.67
CA LYS A 56 1.90 21.57 5.72
C LYS A 56 2.52 22.83 5.12
N GLU A 57 2.65 22.87 3.80
CA GLU A 57 3.26 23.98 3.07
C GLU A 57 2.37 24.38 1.88
N GLY A 58 1.90 25.62 1.88
CA GLY A 58 1.01 26.13 0.86
C GLY A 58 -0.25 25.27 0.69
N SER A 59 -0.46 24.72 -0.49
CA SER A 59 -1.62 23.89 -0.83
C SER A 59 -1.41 22.38 -0.57
N TYR A 60 -0.25 21.98 -0.07
CA TYR A 60 0.10 20.57 0.10
C TYR A 60 0.54 20.23 1.52
N ALA A 61 0.23 19.01 1.92
CA ALA A 61 0.73 18.39 3.13
C ALA A 61 1.74 17.31 2.79
N THR A 62 2.82 17.24 3.53
CA THR A 62 3.87 16.23 3.41
C THR A 62 3.56 15.06 4.33
N LEU A 63 3.35 13.88 3.75
CA LEU A 63 3.04 12.64 4.46
C LEU A 63 4.17 11.63 4.31
N LYS A 64 4.61 11.06 5.44
CA LYS A 64 5.51 9.91 5.48
C LYS A 64 4.70 8.64 5.64
N LEU A 65 4.74 7.77 4.63
CA LEU A 65 4.04 6.49 4.61
C LEU A 65 4.81 5.42 5.40
N SER A 66 4.11 4.35 5.78
CA SER A 66 4.71 3.17 6.43
C SER A 66 5.80 2.50 5.59
N SER A 67 5.76 2.64 4.26
CA SER A 67 6.82 2.19 3.34
C SER A 67 8.12 3.01 3.42
N GLY A 68 8.10 4.18 4.10
CA GLY A 68 9.19 5.15 4.12
C GLY A 68 9.16 6.15 2.95
N GLU A 69 8.19 6.04 2.03
CA GLU A 69 7.97 7.05 0.99
C GLU A 69 7.44 8.33 1.61
N VAL A 70 8.00 9.46 1.22
CA VAL A 70 7.51 10.79 1.58
C VAL A 70 6.86 11.42 0.36
N ARG A 71 5.60 11.82 0.51
CA ARG A 71 4.83 12.36 -0.62
C ARG A 71 3.94 13.52 -0.22
N LEU A 72 3.58 14.32 -1.23
CA LEU A 72 2.63 15.42 -1.14
C LEU A 72 1.20 14.94 -1.36
N VAL A 73 0.28 15.49 -0.56
CA VAL A 73 -1.17 15.36 -0.71
C VAL A 73 -1.79 16.73 -0.52
N GLU A 74 -2.85 17.05 -1.26
CA GLU A 74 -3.55 18.31 -1.13
C GLU A 74 -4.16 18.49 0.27
N ILE A 75 -4.00 19.65 0.89
CA ILE A 75 -4.44 19.91 2.28
C ILE A 75 -5.96 19.83 2.48
N ASN A 76 -6.74 20.02 1.42
CA ASN A 76 -8.20 19.89 1.46
C ASN A 76 -8.68 18.43 1.37
N CYS A 77 -7.80 17.48 1.10
CA CYS A 77 -8.11 16.06 1.19
C CYS A 77 -8.39 15.66 2.62
N ARG A 78 -9.26 14.68 2.82
CA ARG A 78 -9.58 14.15 4.14
C ARG A 78 -8.66 13.02 4.53
N ALA A 79 -8.41 12.91 5.82
CA ALA A 79 -7.74 11.79 6.44
C ALA A 79 -8.39 11.49 7.79
N THR A 80 -8.30 10.26 8.24
CA THR A 80 -8.79 9.85 9.56
C THR A 80 -7.63 9.80 10.55
N ILE A 81 -7.83 10.33 11.75
CA ILE A 81 -6.81 10.38 12.80
C ILE A 81 -6.60 8.97 13.38
N GLY A 82 -5.34 8.61 13.61
CA GLY A 82 -4.94 7.36 14.24
C GLY A 82 -4.41 6.32 13.26
N VAL A 83 -4.49 5.06 13.66
CA VAL A 83 -3.96 3.88 12.96
C VAL A 83 -5.10 2.92 12.68
N VAL A 84 -5.04 2.21 11.54
CA VAL A 84 -6.01 1.14 11.26
C VAL A 84 -5.82 -0.01 12.25
N GLY A 85 -6.90 -0.50 12.83
CA GLY A 85 -6.87 -1.61 13.78
C GLY A 85 -6.39 -2.93 13.18
N ASN A 86 -6.40 -4.00 13.99
CA ASN A 86 -6.03 -5.36 13.59
C ASN A 86 -4.58 -5.48 13.05
N SER A 87 -3.62 -4.81 13.71
CA SER A 87 -2.21 -4.76 13.30
C SER A 87 -1.56 -6.14 13.16
N GLU A 88 -2.04 -7.13 13.91
CA GLU A 88 -1.51 -8.51 13.89
C GLU A 88 -2.09 -9.38 12.76
N HIS A 89 -2.93 -8.82 11.89
CA HIS A 89 -3.53 -9.57 10.79
C HIS A 89 -2.51 -10.28 9.90
N SER A 90 -1.31 -9.71 9.71
CA SER A 90 -0.24 -10.33 8.94
C SER A 90 0.37 -11.57 9.59
N ASN A 91 0.22 -11.73 10.91
CA ASN A 91 0.78 -12.83 11.70
C ASN A 91 -0.13 -14.06 11.73
N ILE A 92 -1.35 -13.96 11.16
CA ILE A 92 -2.32 -15.05 11.15
C ILE A 92 -1.83 -16.18 10.25
N SER A 93 -1.65 -17.37 10.84
CA SER A 93 -1.43 -18.61 10.09
C SER A 93 -2.78 -19.26 9.76
N PHE A 94 -3.02 -19.53 8.48
CA PHE A 94 -4.26 -20.18 8.06
C PHE A 94 -4.29 -21.68 8.37
N GLY A 95 -3.14 -22.32 8.58
CA GLY A 95 -3.00 -23.72 8.97
C GLY A 95 -3.36 -24.73 7.88
N LYS A 96 -4.38 -24.48 7.06
CA LYS A 96 -4.82 -25.39 5.99
C LYS A 96 -5.17 -24.65 4.68
N ALA A 97 -4.98 -25.31 3.55
CA ALA A 97 -5.28 -24.78 2.21
C ALA A 97 -6.77 -24.43 2.04
N GLY A 98 -7.68 -25.20 2.64
CA GLY A 98 -9.12 -24.92 2.59
C GLY A 98 -9.48 -23.55 3.15
N ARG A 99 -8.82 -23.11 4.23
CA ARG A 99 -9.06 -21.78 4.80
C ARG A 99 -8.66 -20.66 3.83
N THR A 100 -7.59 -20.86 3.05
CA THR A 100 -7.19 -19.93 1.99
C THR A 100 -8.23 -19.87 0.88
N ARG A 101 -8.89 -21.01 0.57
CA ARG A 101 -10.00 -21.06 -0.38
C ARG A 101 -11.23 -20.30 0.09
N TRP A 102 -11.54 -20.33 1.38
CA TRP A 102 -12.68 -19.59 1.95
C TRP A 102 -12.56 -18.07 1.78
N ILE A 103 -11.34 -17.53 1.74
CA ILE A 103 -11.10 -16.11 1.45
C ILE A 103 -10.98 -15.79 -0.05
N GLY A 104 -11.42 -16.70 -0.93
CA GLY A 104 -11.47 -16.52 -2.38
C GLY A 104 -10.15 -16.73 -3.13
N ARG A 105 -9.08 -17.16 -2.46
CA ARG A 105 -7.79 -17.42 -3.13
C ARG A 105 -7.80 -18.79 -3.80
N ARG A 106 -7.54 -18.81 -5.10
CA ARG A 106 -7.33 -20.05 -5.86
C ARG A 106 -5.89 -20.55 -5.73
N PRO A 107 -5.63 -21.86 -5.90
CA PRO A 107 -4.28 -22.41 -5.97
C PRO A 107 -3.48 -21.75 -7.09
N ARG A 108 -2.20 -21.54 -6.85
CA ARG A 108 -1.27 -20.99 -7.84
C ARG A 108 -0.17 -21.99 -8.15
N VAL A 109 0.01 -22.27 -9.42
CA VAL A 109 1.10 -23.10 -9.92
C VAL A 109 2.35 -22.25 -10.06
N ARG A 110 3.50 -22.78 -9.65
CA ARG A 110 4.80 -22.11 -9.84
C ARG A 110 5.21 -22.20 -11.31
N ALA A 111 5.82 -21.15 -11.84
CA ALA A 111 6.29 -21.08 -13.22
C ALA A 111 7.22 -22.25 -13.61
N VAL A 112 8.07 -22.69 -12.70
CA VAL A 112 8.98 -23.84 -12.90
C VAL A 112 8.25 -25.17 -13.10
N ALA A 113 7.01 -25.29 -12.63
CA ALA A 113 6.17 -26.49 -12.79
C ALA A 113 5.29 -26.45 -14.04
N MET A 114 5.38 -25.39 -14.82
CA MET A 114 4.64 -25.23 -16.08
C MET A 114 5.45 -25.76 -17.28
N ASN A 115 4.78 -25.96 -18.41
CA ASN A 115 5.43 -26.26 -19.67
C ASN A 115 6.02 -24.99 -20.31
N PRO A 116 6.99 -25.11 -21.24
CA PRO A 116 7.59 -23.96 -21.92
C PRO A 116 6.58 -23.07 -22.65
N VAL A 117 5.49 -23.64 -23.15
CA VAL A 117 4.41 -22.91 -23.82
C VAL A 117 3.64 -21.98 -22.86
N ASP A 118 3.54 -22.35 -21.59
CA ASP A 118 2.76 -21.62 -20.59
C ASP A 118 3.57 -20.52 -19.89
N HIS A 119 4.88 -20.72 -19.76
CA HIS A 119 5.74 -19.77 -19.06
C HIS A 119 7.19 -19.85 -19.53
N PRO A 120 7.90 -18.71 -19.72
CA PRO A 120 9.31 -18.70 -20.13
C PRO A 120 10.27 -19.45 -19.21
N MET A 121 9.90 -19.67 -17.96
CA MET A 121 10.66 -20.45 -16.97
C MET A 121 10.17 -21.88 -16.83
N GLY A 122 9.22 -22.29 -17.63
CA GLY A 122 8.71 -23.65 -17.67
C GLY A 122 9.63 -24.62 -18.41
N GLY A 123 9.33 -25.91 -18.28
CA GLY A 123 10.06 -27.00 -18.92
C GLY A 123 11.18 -27.57 -18.05
N GLY A 124 11.83 -28.60 -18.60
CA GLY A 124 12.87 -29.37 -17.94
C GLY A 124 12.35 -30.68 -17.35
N GLU A 125 13.26 -31.58 -17.00
CA GLU A 125 12.96 -32.83 -16.33
C GLU A 125 13.07 -32.68 -14.81
N GLY A 126 12.07 -33.15 -14.09
CA GLY A 126 12.05 -33.15 -12.63
C GLY A 126 12.15 -31.74 -12.06
N LYS A 127 13.05 -31.55 -11.10
CA LYS A 127 13.24 -30.29 -10.36
C LYS A 127 14.29 -29.41 -11.05
N SER A 128 13.88 -28.68 -12.10
CA SER A 128 14.77 -27.79 -12.85
C SER A 128 14.97 -26.43 -12.19
N SER A 129 16.07 -25.74 -12.53
CA SER A 129 16.40 -24.40 -12.01
C SER A 129 15.67 -23.24 -12.69
N GLY A 130 14.90 -23.49 -13.74
CA GLY A 130 14.21 -22.49 -14.55
C GLY A 130 15.05 -21.86 -15.66
N GLY A 131 16.35 -22.15 -15.76
CA GLY A 131 17.24 -21.90 -16.90
C GLY A 131 17.52 -20.44 -17.28
N ARG A 132 16.99 -19.45 -16.57
CA ARG A 132 17.12 -18.02 -16.89
C ARG A 132 16.87 -17.11 -15.68
N HIS A 133 17.13 -15.82 -15.85
CA HIS A 133 16.72 -14.83 -14.84
C HIS A 133 15.20 -14.87 -14.60
N PRO A 134 14.75 -14.73 -13.31
CA PRO A 134 13.34 -14.72 -12.99
C PRO A 134 12.56 -13.68 -13.81
N CYS A 135 11.54 -14.15 -14.51
CA CYS A 135 10.69 -13.30 -15.35
C CYS A 135 9.20 -13.59 -15.11
N SER A 136 8.37 -12.66 -15.55
CA SER A 136 6.93 -12.81 -15.60
C SER A 136 6.50 -13.72 -16.77
N PRO A 137 5.22 -14.15 -16.84
CA PRO A 137 4.70 -14.90 -18.00
C PRO A 137 4.92 -14.21 -19.35
N TRP A 138 5.06 -12.89 -19.35
CA TRP A 138 5.30 -12.06 -20.54
C TRP A 138 6.79 -11.79 -20.80
N GLY A 139 7.68 -12.45 -20.08
CA GLY A 139 9.14 -12.31 -20.25
C GLY A 139 9.77 -11.11 -19.57
N GLN A 140 9.01 -10.26 -18.88
CA GLN A 140 9.54 -9.11 -18.18
C GLN A 140 10.33 -9.55 -16.93
N PRO A 141 11.55 -9.01 -16.68
CA PRO A 141 12.31 -9.34 -15.48
C PRO A 141 11.52 -9.09 -14.19
N ALA A 142 11.44 -10.11 -13.32
CA ALA A 142 10.66 -10.06 -12.09
C ALA A 142 11.48 -9.57 -10.88
N LYS A 143 12.81 -9.60 -10.94
CA LYS A 143 13.71 -9.14 -9.89
C LYS A 143 14.57 -7.96 -10.36
N GLY A 144 14.64 -6.91 -9.55
CA GLY A 144 15.50 -5.75 -9.79
C GLY A 144 14.99 -4.74 -10.81
N TYR A 145 14.05 -5.10 -11.66
CA TYR A 145 13.50 -4.20 -12.67
C TYR A 145 12.55 -3.17 -12.04
N LYS A 146 12.76 -1.89 -12.38
CA LYS A 146 11.91 -0.78 -11.95
C LYS A 146 10.67 -0.70 -12.84
N THR A 147 9.53 -1.22 -12.38
CA THR A 147 8.30 -1.29 -13.16
C THR A 147 7.49 0.01 -13.20
N ARG A 148 7.72 0.94 -12.26
CA ARG A 148 7.01 2.23 -12.26
C ARG A 148 7.45 3.08 -13.45
N SER A 149 6.50 3.53 -14.27
CA SER A 149 6.79 4.43 -15.40
C SER A 149 7.42 5.74 -14.92
N PRO A 150 8.55 6.19 -15.52
CA PRO A 150 9.15 7.48 -15.23
C PRO A 150 8.22 8.66 -15.56
N ARG A 151 7.38 8.50 -16.58
CA ARG A 151 6.45 9.54 -17.06
C ARG A 151 5.13 9.60 -16.30
N LYS A 152 4.96 8.81 -15.24
CA LYS A 152 3.71 8.79 -14.48
C LYS A 152 3.47 10.15 -13.81
N SER A 153 2.31 10.77 -14.08
CA SER A 153 1.95 12.12 -13.58
C SER A 153 2.05 12.27 -12.05
N SER A 154 1.78 11.18 -11.31
CA SER A 154 1.89 11.18 -9.85
C SER A 154 3.33 11.19 -9.31
N ASN A 155 4.36 11.17 -10.18
CA ASN A 155 5.76 11.26 -9.73
C ASN A 155 6.08 12.63 -9.11
N LYS A 156 5.42 13.69 -9.56
CA LYS A 156 5.58 15.05 -9.01
C LYS A 156 5.19 15.18 -7.54
N PHE A 157 4.36 14.27 -7.04
CA PHE A 157 3.94 14.25 -5.64
C PHE A 157 4.84 13.41 -4.74
N ILE A 158 5.88 12.76 -5.25
CA ILE A 158 6.81 11.95 -4.46
C ILE A 158 8.06 12.78 -4.21
N LEU A 159 8.27 13.20 -2.95
CA LEU A 159 9.46 13.95 -2.53
C LEU A 159 10.65 13.03 -2.33
N SER A 160 10.45 11.92 -1.63
CA SER A 160 11.52 10.97 -1.33
C SER A 160 11.00 9.54 -1.39
N ARG A 161 11.83 8.64 -1.91
CA ARG A 161 11.59 7.20 -1.89
C ARG A 161 12.45 6.53 -0.83
N PRO A 162 12.00 5.40 -0.24
CA PRO A 162 12.80 4.69 0.73
C PRO A 162 14.15 4.28 0.10
N LYS A 163 15.23 4.57 0.82
CA LYS A 163 16.57 4.10 0.42
C LYS A 163 16.60 2.57 0.50
N LYS A 164 17.13 1.91 -0.53
CA LYS A 164 17.43 0.48 -0.44
C LYS A 164 18.37 0.27 0.75
N ARG A 165 17.99 -0.55 1.72
CA ARG A 165 18.96 -1.10 2.66
C ARG A 165 19.97 -1.89 1.83
N ARG A 166 21.24 -1.50 1.92
CA ARG A 166 22.35 -2.27 1.39
C ARG A 166 22.53 -3.53 2.21
#